data_e4b8c0cb23a6aa04fef65a96d49f4982
#
_entry.id   e4b8c0cb23a6aa04fef65a96d49f4982
#
_cell.length_a   1.000
_cell.length_b   1.000
_cell.length_c   1.000
_cell.angle_alpha   90.00
_cell.angle_beta   90.00
_cell.angle_gamma   90.00
#
_symmetry.space_group_name_H-M   'P 1'
#
loop_
_entity.id
_entity.type
_entity.pdbx_description
1 polymer ?
#
loop_
_entity_poly.entity_id
_entity_poly.type
_entity_poly.pdbx_seq_one_letter_code
_entity_poly.pdbx_strand_id
1 'polypeptide(L)'
;MGYRKYVTGIEIAMSKINDYTALGPLVGFVYQIYYFLYRLLTIQDGETVSLEKIDDVGVEIGEKKTYLQLKHSINSKHLTIKRMAERDINLWKTLNMWVCIIKKQGDEAAQRLWIANSEFVLISNKSAENNRFFEMVEAYKKDDNNWEELEKFVSKQAEKEPKEECDGDKKKNIYLYTKNVNDYALKKELLKHVTVEFESDDELREKINREIQYKKFVPEKRVSDVRYILIGEITDSVVKGVTSYTIESFAEAAAAL
;
A
#
# COMPACT_ATOMS: atom_id res chain seq x y z
N MET A 1 -47.23 10.15 -4.52
CA MET A 1 -46.21 10.80 -3.67
C MET A 1 -45.48 9.85 -2.70
N GLY A 2 -45.78 8.57 -2.66
CA GLY A 2 -45.19 7.58 -1.72
C GLY A 2 -43.93 6.85 -2.19
N TYR A 3 -43.71 6.69 -3.48
CA TYR A 3 -42.60 5.89 -4.03
C TYR A 3 -41.18 6.49 -3.80
N ARG A 4 -41.03 7.81 -3.82
CA ARG A 4 -39.72 8.47 -3.58
C ARG A 4 -39.19 8.35 -2.15
N LYS A 5 -40.06 8.23 -1.15
CA LYS A 5 -39.63 8.06 0.26
C LYS A 5 -39.14 6.65 0.58
N TYR A 6 -39.64 5.64 -0.11
CA TYR A 6 -39.18 4.25 0.08
C TYR A 6 -37.81 3.99 -0.56
N VAL A 7 -37.54 4.58 -1.72
CA VAL A 7 -36.25 4.42 -2.41
C VAL A 7 -35.11 5.06 -1.58
N THR A 8 -35.31 6.27 -1.01
CA THR A 8 -34.31 6.91 -0.15
C THR A 8 -34.08 6.15 1.16
N GLY A 9 -35.11 5.52 1.72
CA GLY A 9 -34.98 4.69 2.93
C GLY A 9 -34.17 3.41 2.70
N ILE A 10 -34.35 2.77 1.55
CA ILE A 10 -33.62 1.57 1.16
C ILE A 10 -32.15 1.93 0.83
N GLU A 11 -31.90 3.03 0.13
CA GLU A 11 -30.54 3.49 -0.18
C GLU A 11 -29.76 3.86 1.09
N ILE A 12 -30.41 4.53 2.07
CA ILE A 12 -29.80 4.84 3.37
C ILE A 12 -29.57 3.55 4.19
N ALA A 13 -30.48 2.59 4.16
CA ALA A 13 -30.32 1.31 4.82
C ALA A 13 -29.18 0.47 4.16
N MET A 14 -29.09 0.45 2.84
CA MET A 14 -28.01 -0.21 2.12
C MET A 14 -26.66 0.47 2.31
N SER A 15 -26.60 1.80 2.42
CA SER A 15 -25.35 2.50 2.75
C SER A 15 -24.86 2.16 4.16
N LYS A 16 -25.77 2.06 5.15
CA LYS A 16 -25.43 1.66 6.52
C LYS A 16 -25.02 0.17 6.62
N ILE A 17 -25.59 -0.71 5.80
CA ILE A 17 -25.20 -2.11 5.74
C ILE A 17 -23.77 -2.23 5.18
N ASN A 18 -23.38 -1.41 4.22
CA ASN A 18 -22.02 -1.37 3.69
C ASN A 18 -20.94 -0.98 4.72
N ASP A 19 -21.28 -0.19 5.73
CA ASP A 19 -20.35 0.19 6.80
C ASP A 19 -20.01 -0.99 7.74
N TYR A 20 -20.80 -2.07 7.73
CA TYR A 20 -20.58 -3.28 8.54
C TYR A 20 -20.12 -4.50 7.73
N THR A 21 -19.87 -4.36 6.42
CA THR A 21 -19.42 -5.48 5.61
C THR A 21 -17.90 -5.66 5.70
N ALA A 22 -17.45 -6.89 5.93
CA ALA A 22 -16.03 -7.27 5.87
C ALA A 22 -15.48 -7.23 4.43
N LEU A 23 -16.27 -6.82 3.43
CA LEU A 23 -15.89 -6.87 2.03
C LEU A 23 -14.68 -5.98 1.71
N GLY A 24 -14.62 -4.77 2.24
CA GLY A 24 -13.50 -3.85 2.01
C GLY A 24 -12.16 -4.43 2.49
N PRO A 25 -12.05 -4.84 3.78
CA PRO A 25 -10.87 -5.53 4.29
C PRO A 25 -10.53 -6.81 3.52
N LEU A 26 -11.52 -7.63 3.18
CA LEU A 26 -11.32 -8.87 2.41
C LEU A 26 -10.71 -8.60 1.05
N VAL A 27 -11.26 -7.65 0.28
CA VAL A 27 -10.74 -7.29 -1.05
C VAL A 27 -9.33 -6.71 -0.94
N GLY A 28 -9.06 -5.91 0.09
CA GLY A 28 -7.72 -5.40 0.37
C GLY A 28 -6.72 -6.54 0.61
N PHE A 29 -7.09 -7.52 1.43
CA PHE A 29 -6.23 -8.67 1.72
C PHE A 29 -6.02 -9.56 0.49
N VAL A 30 -7.05 -9.81 -0.31
CA VAL A 30 -6.91 -10.53 -1.58
C VAL A 30 -5.93 -9.82 -2.52
N TYR A 31 -6.01 -8.48 -2.62
CA TYR A 31 -5.06 -7.69 -3.41
C TYR A 31 -3.63 -7.84 -2.91
N GLN A 32 -3.41 -7.87 -1.58
CA GLN A 32 -2.10 -8.13 -0.97
C GLN A 32 -1.56 -9.51 -1.37
N ILE A 33 -2.38 -10.56 -1.36
CA ILE A 33 -1.98 -11.93 -1.78
C ILE A 33 -1.57 -11.94 -3.25
N TYR A 34 -2.31 -11.26 -4.14
CA TYR A 34 -1.94 -11.15 -5.55
C TYR A 34 -0.61 -10.41 -5.74
N TYR A 35 -0.42 -9.32 -5.03
CA TYR A 35 0.83 -8.56 -5.12
C TYR A 35 2.01 -9.34 -4.51
N PHE A 36 1.78 -10.05 -3.42
CA PHE A 36 2.77 -10.95 -2.82
C PHE A 36 3.19 -12.05 -3.80
N LEU A 37 2.23 -12.71 -4.46
CA LEU A 37 2.52 -13.67 -5.54
C LEU A 37 3.37 -13.03 -6.64
N TYR A 38 3.03 -11.81 -7.09
CA TYR A 38 3.83 -11.10 -8.08
C TYR A 38 5.28 -10.91 -7.61
N ARG A 39 5.48 -10.49 -6.35
CA ARG A 39 6.83 -10.33 -5.77
C ARG A 39 7.57 -11.67 -5.65
N LEU A 40 6.89 -12.75 -5.30
CA LEU A 40 7.49 -14.10 -5.29
C LEU A 40 7.90 -14.57 -6.69
N LEU A 41 7.08 -14.30 -7.69
CA LEU A 41 7.42 -14.63 -9.08
C LEU A 41 8.59 -13.78 -9.62
N THR A 42 8.81 -12.59 -9.06
CA THR A 42 9.90 -11.67 -9.47
C THR A 42 11.05 -11.61 -8.47
N ILE A 43 11.05 -12.49 -7.45
CA ILE A 43 12.09 -12.55 -6.42
C ILE A 43 13.48 -12.69 -7.04
N GLN A 44 14.44 -11.94 -6.52
CA GLN A 44 15.83 -11.97 -6.96
C GLN A 44 16.68 -12.78 -5.98
N ASP A 45 17.87 -13.16 -6.44
CA ASP A 45 18.84 -13.87 -5.61
C ASP A 45 19.22 -13.05 -4.36
N GLY A 46 19.20 -13.70 -3.20
CA GLY A 46 19.47 -13.06 -1.91
C GLY A 46 18.29 -12.26 -1.32
N GLU A 47 17.17 -12.11 -2.03
CA GLU A 47 15.96 -11.50 -1.47
C GLU A 47 15.17 -12.47 -0.59
N THR A 48 14.54 -11.91 0.44
CA THR A 48 13.43 -12.53 1.19
C THR A 48 12.20 -11.68 1.01
N VAL A 49 11.11 -12.28 0.53
CA VAL A 49 9.81 -11.62 0.38
C VAL A 49 8.88 -12.12 1.47
N SER A 50 8.22 -11.20 2.16
CA SER A 50 7.32 -11.52 3.29
C SER A 50 5.97 -10.83 3.17
N LEU A 51 4.93 -11.46 3.70
CA LEU A 51 3.57 -10.93 3.82
C LEU A 51 3.28 -10.63 5.28
N GLU A 52 2.75 -9.43 5.60
CA GLU A 52 2.34 -8.99 6.94
C GLU A 52 3.44 -9.13 8.04
N LYS A 53 4.71 -9.11 7.65
CA LYS A 53 5.84 -9.23 8.60
C LYS A 53 6.47 -7.87 8.94
N ILE A 54 6.78 -7.07 7.92
CA ILE A 54 7.37 -5.74 8.10
C ILE A 54 6.45 -4.62 7.60
N ASP A 55 5.58 -4.92 6.65
CA ASP A 55 4.48 -4.13 6.12
C ASP A 55 3.50 -5.10 5.44
N ASP A 56 2.50 -4.64 4.67
CA ASP A 56 1.59 -5.50 3.91
C ASP A 56 2.39 -6.52 3.07
N VAL A 57 3.40 -6.06 2.33
CA VAL A 57 4.44 -6.91 1.71
C VAL A 57 5.81 -6.31 2.00
N GLY A 58 6.76 -7.14 2.40
CA GLY A 58 8.13 -6.74 2.66
C GLY A 58 9.12 -7.42 1.73
N VAL A 59 10.18 -6.69 1.34
CA VAL A 59 11.33 -7.26 0.64
C VAL A 59 12.58 -6.90 1.40
N GLU A 60 13.39 -7.90 1.72
CA GLU A 60 14.63 -7.75 2.47
C GLU A 60 15.79 -8.34 1.66
N ILE A 61 16.89 -7.58 1.54
CA ILE A 61 18.16 -8.04 0.97
C ILE A 61 19.32 -7.50 1.79
N GLY A 62 20.00 -8.37 2.54
CA GLY A 62 21.00 -7.95 3.52
C GLY A 62 20.38 -7.02 4.56
N GLU A 63 20.93 -5.81 4.71
CA GLU A 63 20.39 -4.78 5.64
C GLU A 63 19.30 -3.90 5.03
N LYS A 64 19.13 -3.94 3.69
CA LYS A 64 18.14 -3.13 2.98
C LYS A 64 16.75 -3.74 3.08
N LYS A 65 15.76 -2.88 3.32
CA LYS A 65 14.35 -3.25 3.42
C LYS A 65 13.47 -2.36 2.57
N THR A 66 12.55 -2.99 1.86
CA THR A 66 11.49 -2.28 1.13
C THR A 66 10.15 -2.58 1.80
N TYR A 67 9.49 -1.54 2.26
CA TYR A 67 8.17 -1.55 2.90
C TYR A 67 7.12 -1.24 1.86
N LEU A 68 6.33 -2.22 1.47
CA LEU A 68 5.32 -2.11 0.43
C LEU A 68 3.94 -2.07 1.08
N GLN A 69 3.36 -0.88 1.22
CA GLN A 69 2.01 -0.70 1.74
C GLN A 69 1.01 -0.68 0.59
N LEU A 70 0.06 -1.59 0.63
CA LEU A 70 -0.94 -1.74 -0.42
C LEU A 70 -2.27 -1.12 0.00
N LYS A 71 -2.85 -0.30 -0.85
CA LYS A 71 -4.14 0.34 -0.64
C LYS A 71 -5.06 0.12 -1.83
N HIS A 72 -6.03 -0.76 -1.64
CA HIS A 72 -7.04 -1.08 -2.63
C HIS A 72 -8.36 -0.37 -2.33
N SER A 73 -9.00 0.15 -3.37
CA SER A 73 -10.32 0.76 -3.29
C SER A 73 -11.27 0.03 -4.23
N ILE A 74 -12.39 -0.47 -3.70
CA ILE A 74 -13.41 -1.13 -4.51
C ILE A 74 -13.94 -0.15 -5.56
N ASN A 75 -13.85 -0.51 -6.82
CA ASN A 75 -14.40 0.25 -7.95
C ASN A 75 -15.78 -0.30 -8.29
N SER A 76 -16.84 0.40 -7.87
CA SER A 76 -18.22 0.04 -8.21
C SER A 76 -18.58 0.28 -9.68
N LYS A 77 -17.72 1.02 -10.40
CA LYS A 77 -17.89 1.29 -11.85
C LYS A 77 -16.54 1.01 -12.51
N HIS A 78 -16.42 -0.09 -13.20
CA HIS A 78 -15.20 -0.61 -13.85
C HIS A 78 -14.58 0.31 -14.93
N LEU A 79 -15.03 1.54 -15.12
CA LEU A 79 -14.70 2.38 -16.27
C LEU A 79 -13.86 3.63 -15.95
N THR A 80 -13.60 3.95 -14.68
CA THR A 80 -12.82 5.15 -14.35
C THR A 80 -11.75 4.88 -13.32
N ILE A 81 -10.50 5.17 -13.67
CA ILE A 81 -9.38 5.18 -12.72
C ILE A 81 -9.69 6.23 -11.64
N LYS A 82 -9.78 5.81 -10.39
CA LYS A 82 -9.90 6.74 -9.27
C LYS A 82 -8.59 7.48 -9.09
N ARG A 83 -8.67 8.77 -8.81
CA ARG A 83 -7.50 9.57 -8.43
C ARG A 83 -7.34 9.60 -6.91
N MET A 84 -6.10 9.55 -6.47
CA MET A 84 -5.74 9.76 -5.07
C MET A 84 -5.79 11.26 -4.78
N ALA A 85 -6.68 11.67 -3.90
CA ALA A 85 -6.80 13.08 -3.51
C ALA A 85 -5.60 13.49 -2.62
N GLU A 86 -5.26 14.78 -2.61
CA GLU A 86 -4.21 15.35 -1.73
C GLU A 86 -4.44 15.06 -0.24
N ARG A 87 -5.70 14.87 0.15
CA ARG A 87 -6.13 14.55 1.52
C ARG A 87 -6.65 13.12 1.64
N ASP A 88 -6.19 12.20 0.77
CA ASP A 88 -6.59 10.79 0.84
C ASP A 88 -6.21 10.20 2.21
N ILE A 89 -7.21 9.65 2.88
CA ILE A 89 -7.03 9.10 4.24
C ILE A 89 -5.99 7.99 4.26
N ASN A 90 -5.97 7.14 3.23
CA ASN A 90 -5.05 6.00 3.16
C ASN A 90 -3.61 6.47 2.99
N LEU A 91 -3.37 7.52 2.18
CA LEU A 91 -2.06 8.14 2.04
C LEU A 91 -1.52 8.60 3.41
N TRP A 92 -2.28 9.43 4.11
CA TRP A 92 -1.81 10.03 5.36
C TRP A 92 -1.75 9.03 6.52
N LYS A 93 -2.63 8.03 6.56
CA LYS A 93 -2.51 6.90 7.49
C LYS A 93 -1.21 6.14 7.28
N THR A 94 -0.83 5.88 6.03
CA THR A 94 0.39 5.17 5.67
C THR A 94 1.62 5.97 6.08
N LEU A 95 1.71 7.25 5.71
CA LEU A 95 2.82 8.11 6.10
C LEU A 95 2.96 8.20 7.64
N ASN A 96 1.84 8.37 8.35
CA ASN A 96 1.86 8.39 9.81
C ASN A 96 2.29 7.06 10.43
N MET A 97 1.89 5.93 9.85
CA MET A 97 2.29 4.60 10.28
C MET A 97 3.82 4.42 10.14
N TRP A 98 4.39 4.75 8.99
CA TRP A 98 5.83 4.67 8.77
C TRP A 98 6.62 5.56 9.75
N VAL A 99 6.13 6.77 10.03
CA VAL A 99 6.71 7.63 11.08
C VAL A 99 6.69 6.95 12.45
N CYS A 100 5.58 6.31 12.81
CA CYS A 100 5.47 5.58 14.07
C CYS A 100 6.43 4.39 14.16
N ILE A 101 6.68 3.71 13.04
CA ILE A 101 7.66 2.62 12.94
C ILE A 101 9.07 3.17 13.13
N ILE A 102 9.42 4.26 12.43
CA ILE A 102 10.73 4.91 12.53
C ILE A 102 11.03 5.33 13.97
N LYS A 103 10.07 5.95 14.66
CA LYS A 103 10.23 6.38 16.06
C LYS A 103 10.55 5.25 17.03
N LYS A 104 10.18 4.02 16.69
CA LYS A 104 10.49 2.84 17.52
C LYS A 104 11.91 2.32 17.32
N GLN A 105 12.68 2.86 16.38
CA GLN A 105 14.02 2.39 16.06
C GLN A 105 15.10 2.90 17.03
N GLY A 106 14.73 3.63 18.07
CA GLY A 106 15.66 4.14 19.08
C GLY A 106 15.90 5.65 18.97
N ASP A 107 17.17 6.07 19.15
CA ASP A 107 17.55 7.48 19.04
C ASP A 107 17.59 8.00 17.59
N GLU A 108 17.86 9.28 17.43
CA GLU A 108 17.90 9.94 16.11
C GLU A 108 18.89 9.28 15.15
N ALA A 109 20.06 8.87 15.64
CA ALA A 109 21.08 8.24 14.80
C ALA A 109 20.61 6.88 14.29
N ALA A 110 20.01 6.06 15.15
CA ALA A 110 19.41 4.78 14.79
C ALA A 110 18.25 4.96 13.79
N GLN A 111 17.40 5.97 13.98
CA GLN A 111 16.30 6.29 13.08
C GLN A 111 16.80 6.70 11.68
N ARG A 112 17.84 7.54 11.60
CA ARG A 112 18.44 7.94 10.33
C ARG A 112 19.07 6.76 9.59
N LEU A 113 19.82 5.92 10.31
CA LEU A 113 20.44 4.73 9.73
C LEU A 113 19.35 3.78 9.19
N TRP A 114 18.26 3.65 9.94
CA TRP A 114 17.14 2.80 9.52
C TRP A 114 16.46 3.34 8.26
N ILE A 115 16.21 4.66 8.16
CA ILE A 115 15.66 5.28 6.95
C ILE A 115 16.61 5.09 5.77
N ALA A 116 17.91 5.32 5.95
CA ALA A 116 18.91 5.20 4.89
C ALA A 116 18.98 3.77 4.30
N ASN A 117 18.60 2.74 5.06
CA ASN A 117 18.51 1.35 4.62
C ASN A 117 17.09 0.92 4.23
N SER A 118 16.16 1.85 4.14
CA SER A 118 14.74 1.55 3.90
C SER A 118 14.19 2.31 2.71
N GLU A 119 13.33 1.63 1.93
CA GLU A 119 12.48 2.24 0.92
C GLU A 119 11.01 2.04 1.31
N PHE A 120 10.18 3.04 1.06
CA PHE A 120 8.77 3.06 1.42
C PHE A 120 7.94 3.25 0.16
N VAL A 121 7.19 2.24 -0.22
CA VAL A 121 6.41 2.26 -1.46
C VAL A 121 4.93 2.12 -1.13
N LEU A 122 4.15 3.14 -1.45
CA LEU A 122 2.69 3.08 -1.42
C LEU A 122 2.17 2.60 -2.77
N ILE A 123 1.61 1.40 -2.79
CA ILE A 123 1.01 0.81 -3.98
C ILE A 123 -0.50 0.98 -3.90
N SER A 124 -1.10 1.53 -4.94
CA SER A 124 -2.54 1.81 -4.95
C SER A 124 -3.17 1.62 -6.33
N ASN A 125 -4.41 1.14 -6.36
CA ASN A 125 -5.24 1.17 -7.55
C ASN A 125 -5.91 2.55 -7.79
N LYS A 126 -5.47 3.58 -7.06
CA LYS A 126 -5.77 4.99 -7.32
C LYS A 126 -4.55 5.65 -7.94
N SER A 127 -4.74 6.33 -9.08
CA SER A 127 -3.67 7.10 -9.71
C SER A 127 -3.27 8.30 -8.84
N ALA A 128 -1.96 8.50 -8.67
CA ALA A 128 -1.38 9.69 -8.06
C ALA A 128 -1.21 10.85 -9.06
N GLU A 129 -1.64 10.68 -10.31
CA GLU A 129 -1.57 11.71 -11.35
C GLU A 129 -2.29 12.99 -10.92
N ASN A 130 -1.63 14.14 -11.09
CA ASN A 130 -2.10 15.45 -10.64
C ASN A 130 -2.31 15.56 -9.12
N ASN A 131 -1.66 14.73 -8.31
CA ASN A 131 -1.62 14.90 -6.87
C ASN A 131 -0.48 15.84 -6.49
N ARG A 132 -0.83 17.06 -6.11
CA ARG A 132 0.15 18.11 -5.80
C ARG A 132 1.13 17.73 -4.70
N PHE A 133 0.72 16.96 -3.71
CA PHE A 133 1.63 16.51 -2.66
C PHE A 133 2.79 15.70 -3.24
N PHE A 134 2.51 14.73 -4.13
CA PHE A 134 3.56 13.91 -4.74
C PHE A 134 4.39 14.69 -5.74
N GLU A 135 3.79 15.61 -6.52
CA GLU A 135 4.54 16.51 -7.39
C GLU A 135 5.57 17.32 -6.60
N MET A 136 5.18 17.82 -5.42
CA MET A 136 6.08 18.56 -4.53
C MET A 136 7.13 17.66 -3.85
N VAL A 137 6.78 16.43 -3.49
CA VAL A 137 7.74 15.45 -2.98
C VAL A 137 8.79 15.12 -4.04
N GLU A 138 8.38 14.89 -5.28
CA GLU A 138 9.32 14.61 -6.38
C GLU A 138 10.19 15.83 -6.74
N ALA A 139 9.65 17.04 -6.64
CA ALA A 139 10.43 18.27 -6.79
C ALA A 139 11.45 18.41 -5.65
N TYR A 140 11.06 18.12 -4.42
CA TYR A 140 11.94 18.13 -3.26
C TYR A 140 13.09 17.09 -3.36
N LYS A 141 12.79 15.87 -3.83
CA LYS A 141 13.83 14.85 -4.06
C LYS A 141 14.91 15.31 -5.05
N LYS A 142 14.54 16.16 -6.00
CA LYS A 142 15.48 16.71 -7.01
C LYS A 142 16.25 17.91 -6.50
N ASP A 143 15.65 18.72 -5.65
CA ASP A 143 16.24 19.95 -5.09
C ASP A 143 15.70 20.21 -3.68
N ASP A 144 16.59 20.15 -2.70
CA ASP A 144 16.29 20.35 -1.27
C ASP A 144 15.70 21.75 -0.96
N ASN A 145 15.90 22.75 -1.84
CA ASN A 145 15.32 24.08 -1.69
C ASN A 145 13.77 24.08 -1.78
N ASN A 146 13.18 23.06 -2.37
CA ASN A 146 11.71 22.91 -2.46
C ASN A 146 11.07 22.47 -1.13
N TRP A 147 11.85 22.19 -0.10
CA TRP A 147 11.33 21.72 1.19
C TRP A 147 10.34 22.69 1.84
N GLU A 148 10.68 23.97 1.90
CA GLU A 148 9.84 24.96 2.59
C GLU A 148 8.44 25.08 1.98
N GLU A 149 8.35 24.97 0.65
CA GLU A 149 7.07 25.00 -0.06
C GLU A 149 6.25 23.75 0.24
N LEU A 150 6.87 22.57 0.22
CA LEU A 150 6.25 21.30 0.58
C LEU A 150 5.75 21.33 2.02
N GLU A 151 6.54 21.79 2.97
CA GLU A 151 6.14 21.87 4.38
C GLU A 151 4.97 22.84 4.60
N LYS A 152 4.99 24.01 3.96
CA LYS A 152 3.88 24.97 3.98
C LYS A 152 2.60 24.35 3.41
N PHE A 153 2.72 23.58 2.32
CA PHE A 153 1.58 22.88 1.73
C PHE A 153 0.99 21.86 2.72
N VAL A 154 1.80 21.00 3.30
CA VAL A 154 1.37 19.96 4.26
C VAL A 154 0.70 20.61 5.48
N SER A 155 1.30 21.67 6.04
CA SER A 155 0.75 22.41 7.18
C SER A 155 -0.65 22.98 6.88
N LYS A 156 -0.81 23.60 5.71
CA LYS A 156 -2.12 24.11 5.25
C LYS A 156 -3.16 22.99 5.07
N GLN A 157 -2.76 21.79 4.67
CA GLN A 157 -3.71 20.66 4.58
C GLN A 157 -4.11 20.17 5.98
N ALA A 158 -3.20 20.16 6.94
CA ALA A 158 -3.47 19.80 8.33
C ALA A 158 -4.45 20.78 9.01
N GLU A 159 -4.32 22.09 8.73
CA GLU A 159 -5.22 23.13 9.25
C GLU A 159 -6.69 22.97 8.81
N LYS A 160 -6.90 22.33 7.64
CA LYS A 160 -8.24 22.05 7.09
C LYS A 160 -8.88 20.81 7.72
N GLU A 161 -8.18 20.04 8.54
CA GLU A 161 -8.75 18.91 9.24
C GLU A 161 -9.66 19.36 10.39
N PRO A 162 -10.72 18.59 10.73
CA PRO A 162 -11.61 18.94 11.84
C PRO A 162 -10.83 19.09 13.14
N LYS A 163 -11.09 20.17 13.90
CA LYS A 163 -10.42 20.42 15.19
C LYS A 163 -10.97 19.56 16.32
N GLU A 164 -12.20 19.09 16.20
CA GLU A 164 -12.87 18.26 17.20
C GLU A 164 -12.62 16.77 16.94
N GLU A 165 -12.50 16.00 18.01
CA GLU A 165 -12.49 14.54 17.93
C GLU A 165 -13.92 14.09 17.57
N CYS A 166 -14.17 13.96 16.28
CA CYS A 166 -15.38 13.30 15.82
C CYS A 166 -15.19 11.80 16.03
N ASP A 167 -16.10 11.19 16.79
CA ASP A 167 -16.24 9.74 16.92
C ASP A 167 -16.33 9.10 15.54
N GLY A 168 -15.46 8.13 15.27
CA GLY A 168 -15.37 7.41 14.00
C GLY A 168 -14.19 7.82 13.12
N ASP A 169 -14.05 7.16 11.98
CA ASP A 169 -12.90 7.13 11.06
C ASP A 169 -12.40 8.46 10.45
N LYS A 170 -12.93 9.61 10.86
CA LYS A 170 -12.45 10.93 10.45
C LYS A 170 -11.23 11.36 11.26
N LYS A 171 -10.19 10.54 11.27
CA LYS A 171 -8.95 10.82 12.00
C LYS A 171 -8.20 11.98 11.34
N LYS A 172 -7.61 12.82 12.17
CA LYS A 172 -6.72 13.93 11.81
C LYS A 172 -5.35 13.39 11.32
N ASN A 173 -5.34 12.62 10.23
CA ASN A 173 -4.15 11.89 9.82
C ASN A 173 -3.02 12.81 9.36
N ILE A 174 -3.33 13.93 8.71
CA ILE A 174 -2.34 14.93 8.29
C ILE A 174 -1.79 15.64 9.52
N TYR A 175 -2.67 16.02 10.44
CA TYR A 175 -2.27 16.63 11.72
C TYR A 175 -1.40 15.67 12.54
N LEU A 176 -1.78 14.39 12.63
CA LEU A 176 -0.98 13.39 13.34
C LEU A 176 0.39 13.21 12.67
N TYR A 177 0.44 13.17 11.35
CA TYR A 177 1.70 13.14 10.62
C TYR A 177 2.55 14.37 10.96
N THR A 178 2.01 15.58 10.88
CA THR A 178 2.76 16.81 11.18
C THR A 178 3.21 16.89 12.63
N LYS A 179 2.36 16.45 13.60
CA LYS A 179 2.65 16.45 15.03
C LYS A 179 3.64 15.35 15.43
N ASN A 180 3.49 14.15 14.89
CA ASN A 180 4.32 13.01 15.24
C ASN A 180 5.74 13.15 14.72
N VAL A 181 5.94 13.90 13.65
CA VAL A 181 7.26 14.21 13.11
C VAL A 181 7.62 15.65 13.45
N ASN A 182 7.86 15.92 14.74
CA ASN A 182 8.42 17.20 15.15
C ASN A 182 9.88 17.38 14.72
N ASP A 183 10.58 16.26 14.45
CA ASP A 183 11.94 16.32 13.93
C ASP A 183 11.90 16.66 12.44
N TYR A 184 12.34 17.87 12.16
CA TYR A 184 12.42 18.43 10.83
C TYR A 184 13.36 17.63 9.89
N ALA A 185 14.46 17.13 10.41
CA ALA A 185 15.41 16.34 9.65
C ALA A 185 14.84 14.97 9.29
N LEU A 186 14.14 14.32 10.23
CA LEU A 186 13.50 13.02 10.02
C LEU A 186 12.42 13.08 8.92
N LYS A 187 11.61 14.16 8.88
CA LYS A 187 10.63 14.39 7.81
C LYS A 187 11.30 14.47 6.44
N LYS A 188 12.36 15.24 6.36
CA LYS A 188 13.12 15.44 5.12
C LYS A 188 13.67 14.13 4.59
N GLU A 189 14.28 13.35 5.46
CA GLU A 189 14.87 12.07 5.07
C GLU A 189 13.81 11.05 4.67
N LEU A 190 12.76 10.87 5.47
CA LEU A 190 11.69 9.94 5.16
C LEU A 190 11.12 10.20 3.76
N LEU A 191 10.75 11.45 3.43
CA LEU A 191 10.10 11.76 2.16
C LEU A 191 11.01 11.54 0.95
N LYS A 192 12.34 11.53 1.11
CA LYS A 192 13.28 11.13 0.04
C LYS A 192 13.16 9.66 -0.33
N HIS A 193 12.76 8.81 0.60
CA HIS A 193 12.63 7.36 0.44
C HIS A 193 11.20 6.90 0.19
N VAL A 194 10.22 7.81 0.08
CA VAL A 194 8.81 7.48 -0.20
C VAL A 194 8.54 7.51 -1.70
N THR A 195 7.98 6.43 -2.22
CA THR A 195 7.53 6.32 -3.62
C THR A 195 6.05 5.92 -3.66
N VAL A 196 5.34 6.33 -4.70
CA VAL A 196 3.97 5.91 -4.95
C VAL A 196 3.87 5.26 -6.31
N GLU A 197 3.29 4.08 -6.33
CA GLU A 197 3.06 3.32 -7.55
C GLU A 197 1.56 3.12 -7.77
N PHE A 198 1.15 3.34 -9.01
CA PHE A 198 -0.19 2.96 -9.46
C PHE A 198 -0.14 1.53 -10.00
N GLU A 199 -1.02 0.67 -9.46
CA GLU A 199 -1.13 -0.71 -9.90
C GLU A 199 -2.61 -1.11 -9.89
N SER A 200 -3.23 -1.19 -11.05
CA SER A 200 -4.61 -1.66 -11.19
C SER A 200 -4.69 -3.18 -11.03
N ASP A 201 -5.89 -3.69 -10.69
CA ASP A 201 -6.13 -5.13 -10.57
C ASP A 201 -5.82 -5.89 -11.86
N ASP A 202 -6.16 -5.30 -13.01
CA ASP A 202 -5.96 -5.93 -14.32
C ASP A 202 -4.46 -5.94 -14.69
N GLU A 203 -3.74 -4.82 -14.49
CA GLU A 203 -2.30 -4.75 -14.74
C GLU A 203 -1.52 -5.71 -13.85
N LEU A 204 -1.85 -5.78 -12.55
CA LEU A 204 -1.22 -6.73 -11.65
C LEU A 204 -1.46 -8.17 -12.10
N ARG A 205 -2.69 -8.51 -12.50
CA ARG A 205 -3.03 -9.84 -13.01
C ARG A 205 -2.28 -10.17 -14.29
N GLU A 206 -2.15 -9.21 -15.21
CA GLU A 206 -1.37 -9.39 -16.44
C GLU A 206 0.12 -9.59 -16.16
N LYS A 207 0.70 -8.83 -15.22
CA LYS A 207 2.09 -9.01 -14.77
C LYS A 207 2.31 -10.42 -14.23
N ILE A 208 1.43 -10.89 -13.33
CA ILE A 208 1.49 -12.26 -12.77
C ILE A 208 1.39 -13.30 -13.88
N ASN A 209 0.43 -13.15 -14.80
CA ASN A 209 0.25 -14.09 -15.91
C ASN A 209 1.49 -14.17 -16.79
N ARG A 210 2.12 -13.03 -17.07
CA ARG A 210 3.36 -12.95 -17.85
C ARG A 210 4.50 -13.67 -17.16
N GLU A 211 4.70 -13.44 -15.86
CA GLU A 211 5.76 -14.12 -15.10
C GLU A 211 5.54 -15.64 -15.06
N ILE A 212 4.31 -16.12 -14.86
CA ILE A 212 3.97 -17.54 -14.89
C ILE A 212 4.29 -18.13 -16.28
N GLN A 213 3.87 -17.45 -17.34
CA GLN A 213 4.06 -17.92 -18.71
C GLN A 213 5.55 -18.05 -19.07
N TYR A 214 6.34 -17.02 -18.76
CA TYR A 214 7.74 -16.99 -19.15
C TYR A 214 8.65 -17.82 -18.23
N LYS A 215 8.50 -17.73 -16.92
CA LYS A 215 9.41 -18.42 -15.98
C LYS A 215 9.09 -19.90 -15.77
N LYS A 216 7.84 -20.29 -15.95
CA LYS A 216 7.39 -21.68 -15.77
C LYS A 216 7.09 -22.39 -17.09
N PHE A 217 7.29 -21.73 -18.24
CA PHE A 217 6.99 -22.26 -19.57
C PHE A 217 5.56 -22.80 -19.69
N VAL A 218 4.61 -22.17 -19.01
CA VAL A 218 3.21 -22.59 -18.98
C VAL A 218 2.52 -22.14 -20.27
N PRO A 219 1.83 -23.02 -21.00
CA PRO A 219 1.03 -22.61 -22.16
C PRO A 219 -0.06 -21.60 -21.75
N GLU A 220 -0.31 -20.58 -22.57
CA GLU A 220 -1.22 -19.48 -22.29
C GLU A 220 -2.58 -19.94 -21.72
N LYS A 221 -3.18 -20.99 -22.31
CA LYS A 221 -4.45 -21.58 -21.89
C LYS A 221 -4.46 -22.14 -20.46
N ARG A 222 -3.29 -22.38 -19.86
CA ARG A 222 -3.11 -22.93 -18.51
C ARG A 222 -2.66 -21.90 -17.48
N VAL A 223 -2.28 -20.70 -17.91
CA VAL A 223 -1.72 -19.64 -17.03
C VAL A 223 -2.70 -19.26 -15.91
N SER A 224 -3.98 -19.15 -16.24
CA SER A 224 -5.01 -18.83 -15.24
C SER A 224 -5.15 -19.92 -14.18
N ASP A 225 -5.12 -21.21 -14.58
CA ASP A 225 -5.20 -22.33 -13.65
C ASP A 225 -4.01 -22.33 -12.70
N VAL A 226 -2.79 -22.19 -13.24
CA VAL A 226 -1.56 -22.15 -12.45
C VAL A 226 -1.57 -20.97 -11.49
N ARG A 227 -2.03 -19.79 -11.90
CA ARG A 227 -2.18 -18.64 -11.00
C ARG A 227 -3.10 -18.96 -9.81
N TYR A 228 -4.27 -19.58 -10.05
CA TYR A 228 -5.18 -19.92 -8.98
C TYR A 228 -4.61 -20.97 -8.03
N ILE A 229 -3.87 -21.95 -8.56
CA ILE A 229 -3.19 -22.95 -7.74
C ILE A 229 -2.14 -22.27 -6.85
N LEU A 230 -1.28 -21.41 -7.39
CA LEU A 230 -0.26 -20.67 -6.62
C LEU A 230 -0.89 -19.79 -5.52
N ILE A 231 -2.00 -19.10 -5.82
CA ILE A 231 -2.74 -18.32 -4.81
C ILE A 231 -3.30 -19.22 -3.72
N GLY A 232 -3.83 -20.40 -4.08
CA GLY A 232 -4.32 -21.39 -3.14
C GLY A 232 -3.21 -21.85 -2.19
N GLU A 233 -2.05 -22.21 -2.73
CA GLU A 233 -0.89 -22.66 -1.94
C GLU A 233 -0.34 -21.55 -1.02
N ILE A 234 -0.25 -20.33 -1.50
CA ILE A 234 0.14 -19.17 -0.67
C ILE A 234 -0.86 -18.99 0.48
N THR A 235 -2.16 -19.05 0.17
CA THR A 235 -3.21 -18.87 1.17
C THR A 235 -3.15 -19.97 2.24
N ASP A 236 -2.94 -21.20 1.84
CA ASP A 236 -2.80 -22.35 2.74
C ASP A 236 -1.53 -22.25 3.59
N SER A 237 -0.43 -21.77 3.01
CA SER A 237 0.82 -21.51 3.72
C SER A 237 0.66 -20.40 4.76
N VAL A 238 -0.06 -19.33 4.45
CA VAL A 238 -0.38 -18.24 5.38
C VAL A 238 -1.19 -18.77 6.58
N VAL A 239 -2.19 -19.64 6.33
CA VAL A 239 -2.97 -20.29 7.39
C VAL A 239 -2.07 -21.14 8.30
N LYS A 240 -1.01 -21.75 7.75
CA LYS A 240 0.01 -22.51 8.49
C LYS A 240 1.09 -21.63 9.16
N GLY A 241 1.00 -20.30 9.02
CA GLY A 241 1.95 -19.34 9.58
C GLY A 241 3.22 -19.14 8.75
N VAL A 242 3.27 -19.65 7.52
CA VAL A 242 4.39 -19.42 6.60
C VAL A 242 4.08 -18.17 5.78
N THR A 243 4.79 -17.09 6.08
CA THR A 243 4.56 -15.77 5.47
C THR A 243 5.83 -15.16 4.86
N SER A 244 6.92 -15.92 4.76
CA SER A 244 8.19 -15.43 4.17
C SER A 244 8.81 -16.48 3.30
N TYR A 245 9.37 -16.06 2.16
CA TYR A 245 10.01 -16.96 1.19
C TYR A 245 11.31 -16.34 0.68
N THR A 246 12.32 -17.21 0.50
CA THR A 246 13.46 -17.00 -0.39
C THR A 246 13.13 -17.58 -1.76
N ILE A 247 14.03 -17.39 -2.75
CA ILE A 247 13.85 -17.98 -4.07
C ILE A 247 13.79 -19.52 -4.02
N GLU A 248 14.63 -20.13 -3.17
CA GLU A 248 14.69 -21.59 -3.01
C GLU A 248 13.40 -22.13 -2.38
N SER A 249 12.98 -21.55 -1.24
CA SER A 249 11.78 -22.02 -0.52
C SER A 249 10.49 -21.81 -1.33
N PHE A 250 10.43 -20.75 -2.16
CA PHE A 250 9.32 -20.55 -3.08
C PHE A 250 9.37 -21.56 -4.25
N ALA A 251 10.56 -21.84 -4.78
CA ALA A 251 10.74 -22.83 -5.85
C ALA A 251 10.34 -24.24 -5.37
N GLU A 252 10.71 -24.63 -4.15
CA GLU A 252 10.28 -25.90 -3.52
C GLU A 252 8.77 -25.99 -3.37
N ALA A 253 8.13 -24.92 -2.84
CA ALA A 253 6.67 -24.86 -2.71
C ALA A 253 5.97 -24.94 -4.07
N ALA A 254 6.49 -24.26 -5.09
CA ALA A 254 5.94 -24.27 -6.44
C ALA A 254 6.24 -25.55 -7.26
N ALA A 255 7.25 -26.32 -6.88
CA ALA A 255 7.61 -27.58 -7.56
C ALA A 255 6.65 -28.73 -7.16
N ALA A 256 5.95 -28.62 -6.05
CA ALA A 256 4.95 -29.58 -5.59
C ALA A 256 3.61 -29.50 -6.39
N LEU A 257 3.50 -28.55 -7.33
CA LEU A 257 2.30 -28.31 -8.15
C LEU A 257 2.45 -28.90 -9.55
#